data_a013e2b6c15bfb3bb845e436ff342408
#
_entry.id   a013e2b6c15bfb3bb845e436ff342408
#
_cell.length_a   1.000
_cell.length_b   1.000
_cell.length_c   1.000
_cell.angle_alpha   90.00
_cell.angle_beta   90.00
_cell.angle_gamma   90.00
#
_symmetry.space_group_name_H-M   'P 1'
#
loop_
_entity.id
_entity.type
_entity.pdbx_description
1 polymer ?
#
loop_
_entity_poly.entity_id
_entity_poly.type
_entity_poly.pdbx_seq_one_letter_code
_entity_poly.pdbx_strand_id
1 'polypeptide(L)'
;MKLPETLSRRIVCFVLADTRTWVIATRRHAVARRTTIADVAREAGVNKGTVSRALRGIPGVGPSTRERIIETADRLDFSASHLATALASGQSRTVGIVLPTLRSWYFSEFASGASEVLSPAGFRVELINLDVDSDFLDVESAMFRKLFRELGAGRGRDALLFAGTISTEQTEDSSDSARVPVLASGSPMTSVSGIFVDNRAGGRMVAEHLLSLGHRDIGIFDGRMSGKRDYHVWDQRTDGLRDTVREAGFDIDSRNVVQPGDCHADDGERAMNELLASGRELPTALFCHTDELAFGAMAALRSAGLRCPDDLSLAAFDDHPMSRWWGLTTVSQHAHEQGVRAAHAMTKALDANGNGAERQPDELRVELIVRGTTAPAPR
;
A
#
# COMPACT_ATOMS: atom_id res chain seq x y z
N MET A 1 24.17 -6.03 -30.46
CA MET A 1 23.43 -6.78 -31.52
C MET A 1 21.98 -6.24 -31.43
N LYS A 2 21.57 -5.44 -32.42
CA LYS A 2 20.24 -4.81 -32.44
C LYS A 2 19.18 -5.88 -32.70
N LEU A 3 18.21 -6.02 -31.81
CA LEU A 3 17.02 -6.86 -32.00
C LEU A 3 16.08 -6.22 -33.04
N PRO A 4 15.45 -6.97 -33.93
CA PRO A 4 14.56 -6.43 -34.96
C PRO A 4 13.20 -5.97 -34.38
N GLU A 5 12.70 -4.85 -34.87
CA GLU A 5 11.47 -4.11 -34.45
C GLU A 5 10.13 -4.86 -34.62
N THR A 6 10.12 -6.14 -34.95
CA THR A 6 8.90 -6.89 -35.28
C THR A 6 8.33 -7.74 -34.14
N LEU A 7 8.81 -7.58 -32.89
CA LEU A 7 8.42 -8.42 -31.75
C LEU A 7 7.27 -7.87 -30.88
N SER A 8 6.63 -6.77 -31.27
CA SER A 8 5.48 -6.25 -30.54
C SER A 8 4.20 -6.99 -30.94
N ARG A 9 3.72 -7.87 -30.11
CA ARG A 9 2.42 -8.58 -30.03
C ARG A 9 2.49 -10.11 -30.16
N ARG A 10 3.32 -10.76 -29.36
CA ARG A 10 3.28 -12.22 -29.20
C ARG A 10 2.93 -12.57 -27.76
N ILE A 11 1.78 -13.22 -27.55
CA ILE A 11 1.51 -13.90 -26.28
C ILE A 11 2.30 -15.19 -26.29
N VAL A 12 3.23 -15.34 -25.35
CA VAL A 12 4.04 -16.55 -25.17
C VAL A 12 3.33 -17.40 -24.11
N CYS A 13 2.77 -18.54 -24.50
CA CYS A 13 2.30 -19.55 -23.55
C CYS A 13 3.39 -20.58 -23.35
N PHE A 14 3.76 -20.83 -22.10
CA PHE A 14 4.69 -21.90 -21.72
C PHE A 14 3.89 -23.17 -21.44
N VAL A 15 4.18 -24.22 -22.16
CA VAL A 15 3.66 -25.56 -21.89
C VAL A 15 4.82 -26.43 -21.45
N LEU A 16 4.74 -27.01 -20.26
CA LEU A 16 5.71 -27.97 -19.75
C LEU A 16 5.53 -29.31 -20.51
N ALA A 17 6.44 -29.62 -21.38
CA ALA A 17 6.57 -30.93 -21.99
C ALA A 17 7.89 -31.53 -21.54
N ASP A 18 7.85 -32.30 -20.48
CA ASP A 18 8.95 -33.02 -19.87
C ASP A 18 10.15 -32.20 -19.35
N THR A 19 10.85 -32.71 -18.33
CA THR A 19 11.74 -31.99 -17.43
C THR A 19 13.03 -31.38 -18.03
N ARG A 20 13.22 -31.37 -19.34
CA ARG A 20 14.46 -30.88 -19.97
C ARG A 20 14.32 -30.03 -21.24
N THR A 21 13.14 -29.75 -21.73
CA THR A 21 13.02 -28.97 -22.97
C THR A 21 11.85 -28.00 -22.90
N TRP A 22 12.15 -26.71 -23.03
CA TRP A 22 11.12 -25.65 -23.16
C TRP A 22 10.73 -25.51 -24.62
N VAL A 23 9.48 -25.80 -24.96
CA VAL A 23 8.96 -25.56 -26.33
C VAL A 23 8.14 -24.28 -26.31
N ILE A 24 8.60 -23.28 -27.03
CA ILE A 24 7.84 -22.03 -27.25
C ILE A 24 6.88 -22.27 -28.41
N ALA A 25 5.62 -22.55 -28.09
CA ALA A 25 4.57 -22.63 -29.10
C ALA A 25 4.01 -21.24 -29.41
N THR A 26 4.38 -20.68 -30.56
CA THR A 26 3.77 -19.43 -31.05
C THR A 26 2.53 -19.75 -31.85
N ARG A 27 1.34 -19.62 -31.25
CA ARG A 27 0.09 -19.57 -32.02
C ARG A 27 -0.12 -18.14 -32.50
N ARG A 28 -0.18 -17.95 -33.82
CA ARG A 28 -0.72 -16.71 -34.41
C ARG A 28 -2.23 -16.71 -34.13
N HIS A 29 -2.66 -16.04 -33.06
CA HIS A 29 -4.04 -15.66 -32.99
C HIS A 29 -4.22 -14.45 -33.92
N ALA A 30 -4.97 -14.65 -35.02
CA ALA A 30 -5.64 -13.52 -35.63
C ALA A 30 -6.41 -12.84 -34.50
N VAL A 31 -6.27 -11.53 -34.36
CA VAL A 31 -7.06 -10.74 -33.39
C VAL A 31 -8.51 -10.96 -33.79
N ALA A 32 -9.16 -11.92 -33.16
CA ALA A 32 -10.58 -12.15 -33.36
C ALA A 32 -11.27 -10.82 -33.01
N ARG A 33 -12.09 -10.34 -33.92
CA ARG A 33 -12.90 -9.14 -33.72
C ARG A 33 -13.70 -9.34 -32.44
N ARG A 34 -13.42 -8.51 -31.42
CA ARG A 34 -14.14 -8.58 -30.13
C ARG A 34 -15.64 -8.43 -30.41
N THR A 35 -16.43 -9.35 -29.87
CA THR A 35 -17.89 -9.27 -29.90
C THR A 35 -18.34 -7.94 -29.30
N THR A 36 -19.24 -7.26 -29.97
CA THR A 36 -19.78 -5.96 -29.55
C THR A 36 -21.21 -6.11 -29.05
N ILE A 37 -21.70 -5.12 -28.29
CA ILE A 37 -23.12 -5.06 -27.89
C ILE A 37 -24.07 -5.07 -29.09
N ALA A 38 -23.61 -4.60 -30.27
CA ALA A 38 -24.36 -4.64 -31.50
C ALA A 38 -24.51 -6.07 -32.04
N ASP A 39 -23.52 -6.91 -31.85
CA ASP A 39 -23.54 -8.30 -32.25
C ASP A 39 -24.50 -9.10 -31.36
N VAL A 40 -24.48 -8.86 -30.05
CA VAL A 40 -25.46 -9.45 -29.11
C VAL A 40 -26.89 -8.98 -29.43
N ALA A 41 -27.09 -7.70 -29.71
CA ALA A 41 -28.39 -7.13 -30.04
C ALA A 41 -28.97 -7.76 -31.31
N ARG A 42 -28.14 -7.92 -32.33
CA ARG A 42 -28.52 -8.55 -33.60
C ARG A 42 -28.90 -10.02 -33.39
N GLU A 43 -28.11 -10.76 -32.68
CA GLU A 43 -28.30 -12.19 -32.42
C GLU A 43 -29.49 -12.46 -31.51
N ALA A 44 -29.68 -11.63 -30.47
CA ALA A 44 -30.85 -11.73 -29.58
C ALA A 44 -32.14 -11.12 -30.13
N GLY A 45 -32.12 -10.51 -31.32
CA GLY A 45 -33.29 -9.92 -31.98
C GLY A 45 -33.86 -8.70 -31.22
N VAL A 46 -33.03 -7.89 -30.59
CA VAL A 46 -33.41 -6.70 -29.81
C VAL A 46 -32.51 -5.50 -30.13
N ASN A 47 -32.90 -4.30 -29.70
CA ASN A 47 -32.04 -3.14 -29.85
C ASN A 47 -30.90 -3.09 -28.78
N LYS A 48 -29.85 -2.32 -29.08
CA LYS A 48 -28.67 -2.16 -28.16
C LYS A 48 -29.08 -1.66 -26.78
N GLY A 49 -30.06 -0.78 -26.67
CA GLY A 49 -30.55 -0.24 -25.38
C GLY A 49 -31.24 -1.31 -24.56
N THR A 50 -31.92 -2.28 -25.17
CA THR A 50 -32.55 -3.43 -24.50
C THR A 50 -31.46 -4.38 -23.96
N VAL A 51 -30.44 -4.67 -24.78
CA VAL A 51 -29.28 -5.47 -24.30
C VAL A 51 -28.61 -4.81 -23.12
N SER A 52 -28.31 -3.51 -23.22
CA SER A 52 -27.66 -2.75 -22.12
C SER A 52 -28.48 -2.77 -20.83
N ARG A 53 -29.82 -2.61 -20.93
CA ARG A 53 -30.71 -2.69 -19.74
C ARG A 53 -30.77 -4.10 -19.14
N ALA A 54 -30.88 -5.13 -20.02
CA ALA A 54 -30.93 -6.51 -19.59
C ALA A 54 -29.67 -6.92 -18.81
N LEU A 55 -28.48 -6.65 -19.37
CA LEU A 55 -27.20 -7.00 -18.76
C LEU A 55 -26.91 -6.22 -17.47
N ARG A 56 -27.45 -5.01 -17.32
CA ARG A 56 -27.32 -4.18 -16.09
C ARG A 56 -28.41 -4.42 -15.06
N GLY A 57 -29.34 -5.36 -15.29
CA GLY A 57 -30.41 -5.61 -14.35
C GLY A 57 -31.48 -4.50 -14.26
N ILE A 58 -31.45 -3.49 -15.13
CA ILE A 58 -32.36 -2.35 -15.08
C ILE A 58 -33.80 -2.80 -15.43
N PRO A 59 -34.84 -2.28 -14.72
CA PRO A 59 -36.22 -2.56 -15.01
C PRO A 59 -36.64 -2.19 -16.47
N GLY A 60 -37.71 -2.83 -16.98
CA GLY A 60 -38.24 -2.55 -18.31
C GLY A 60 -37.82 -3.56 -19.39
N VAL A 61 -37.20 -4.68 -19.01
CA VAL A 61 -36.94 -5.85 -19.85
C VAL A 61 -37.62 -7.05 -19.22
N GLY A 62 -38.52 -7.71 -19.96
CA GLY A 62 -39.23 -8.90 -19.50
C GLY A 62 -38.27 -10.05 -19.16
N PRO A 63 -38.62 -10.94 -18.20
CA PRO A 63 -37.72 -11.99 -17.70
C PRO A 63 -37.21 -12.91 -18.83
N SER A 64 -38.05 -13.40 -19.70
CA SER A 64 -37.68 -14.28 -20.84
C SER A 64 -36.75 -13.59 -21.85
N THR A 65 -36.97 -12.30 -22.08
CA THR A 65 -36.11 -11.51 -22.98
C THR A 65 -34.72 -11.28 -22.33
N ARG A 66 -34.69 -11.07 -21.02
CA ARG A 66 -33.44 -10.90 -20.26
C ARG A 66 -32.62 -12.18 -20.32
N GLU A 67 -33.23 -13.32 -20.04
CA GLU A 67 -32.60 -14.64 -20.08
C GLU A 67 -31.96 -14.91 -21.44
N ARG A 68 -32.74 -14.74 -22.51
CA ARG A 68 -32.24 -14.88 -23.89
C ARG A 68 -31.06 -13.97 -24.21
N ILE A 69 -31.04 -12.74 -23.68
CA ILE A 69 -29.94 -11.82 -23.91
C ILE A 69 -28.69 -12.30 -23.17
N ILE A 70 -28.82 -12.76 -21.94
CA ILE A 70 -27.70 -13.29 -21.12
C ILE A 70 -27.12 -14.53 -21.83
N GLU A 71 -27.93 -15.51 -22.18
CA GLU A 71 -27.47 -16.70 -22.90
C GLU A 71 -26.77 -16.36 -24.23
N THR A 72 -27.30 -15.35 -24.95
CA THR A 72 -26.68 -14.90 -26.20
C THR A 72 -25.34 -14.24 -25.96
N ALA A 73 -25.22 -13.43 -24.90
CA ALA A 73 -23.98 -12.77 -24.52
C ALA A 73 -22.89 -13.81 -24.12
N ASP A 74 -23.28 -14.81 -23.33
CA ASP A 74 -22.39 -15.89 -22.90
C ASP A 74 -21.93 -16.74 -24.10
N ARG A 75 -22.84 -17.11 -24.97
CA ARG A 75 -22.53 -17.89 -26.19
C ARG A 75 -21.58 -17.15 -27.13
N LEU A 76 -21.70 -15.83 -27.22
CA LEU A 76 -20.83 -14.98 -28.03
C LEU A 76 -19.54 -14.54 -27.33
N ASP A 77 -19.28 -15.04 -26.13
CA ASP A 77 -18.17 -14.59 -25.27
C ASP A 77 -18.12 -13.04 -25.18
N PHE A 78 -19.31 -12.45 -25.03
CA PHE A 78 -19.44 -10.99 -24.94
C PHE A 78 -19.14 -10.55 -23.51
N SER A 79 -18.01 -9.94 -23.33
CA SER A 79 -17.71 -9.17 -22.12
C SER A 79 -18.03 -7.69 -22.38
N ALA A 80 -18.97 -7.13 -21.62
CA ALA A 80 -19.29 -5.72 -21.73
C ALA A 80 -18.00 -4.90 -21.48
N SER A 81 -17.61 -4.10 -22.48
CA SER A 81 -16.46 -3.21 -22.27
C SER A 81 -16.78 -2.23 -21.13
N HIS A 82 -16.02 -2.29 -20.06
CA HIS A 82 -16.15 -1.37 -18.92
C HIS A 82 -16.11 0.10 -19.38
N LEU A 83 -15.29 0.41 -20.39
CA LEU A 83 -15.23 1.73 -21.01
C LEU A 83 -16.56 2.12 -21.69
N ALA A 84 -17.22 1.20 -22.38
CA ALA A 84 -18.51 1.48 -23.01
C ALA A 84 -19.64 1.62 -21.97
N THR A 85 -19.57 0.88 -20.87
CA THR A 85 -20.48 0.99 -19.74
C THR A 85 -20.27 2.30 -18.99
N ALA A 86 -19.02 2.68 -18.73
CA ALA A 86 -18.63 3.94 -18.12
C ALA A 86 -19.10 5.16 -18.94
N LEU A 87 -18.92 5.13 -20.26
CA LEU A 87 -19.41 6.18 -21.17
C LEU A 87 -20.95 6.30 -21.14
N ALA A 88 -21.65 5.20 -20.98
CA ALA A 88 -23.12 5.19 -20.99
C ALA A 88 -23.75 5.56 -19.63
N SER A 89 -23.06 5.32 -18.51
CA SER A 89 -23.52 5.59 -17.13
C SER A 89 -22.91 6.85 -16.53
N GLY A 90 -21.82 7.35 -17.09
CA GLY A 90 -21.01 8.43 -16.50
C GLY A 90 -20.18 7.96 -15.29
N GLN A 91 -20.24 6.66 -14.93
CA GLN A 91 -19.51 6.06 -13.81
C GLN A 91 -18.62 4.93 -14.30
N SER A 92 -17.36 4.96 -13.94
CA SER A 92 -16.37 3.94 -14.32
C SER A 92 -16.43 2.69 -13.45
N ARG A 93 -17.02 2.82 -12.25
CA ARG A 93 -16.96 1.85 -11.15
C ARG A 93 -15.53 1.37 -10.90
N THR A 94 -14.60 2.30 -10.93
CA THR A 94 -13.18 2.05 -10.70
C THR A 94 -12.68 2.96 -9.59
N VAL A 95 -12.03 2.38 -8.60
CA VAL A 95 -11.30 3.08 -7.53
C VAL A 95 -9.82 2.86 -7.75
N GLY A 96 -9.07 3.96 -7.86
CA GLY A 96 -7.60 3.91 -7.90
C GLY A 96 -7.03 3.87 -6.49
N ILE A 97 -6.21 2.85 -6.18
CA ILE A 97 -5.40 2.82 -4.96
C ILE A 97 -3.99 3.23 -5.35
N VAL A 98 -3.57 4.38 -4.85
CA VAL A 98 -2.26 4.97 -5.13
C VAL A 98 -1.30 4.56 -4.04
N LEU A 99 -0.22 3.89 -4.43
CA LEU A 99 0.79 3.32 -3.54
C LEU A 99 2.15 3.95 -3.85
N PRO A 100 2.92 4.36 -2.84
CA PRO A 100 4.31 4.82 -3.05
C PRO A 100 5.16 3.74 -3.71
N THR A 101 5.06 2.50 -3.23
CA THR A 101 5.75 1.33 -3.76
C THR A 101 4.95 0.05 -3.51
N LEU A 102 5.08 -0.92 -4.40
CA LEU A 102 4.55 -2.28 -4.19
C LEU A 102 5.56 -3.20 -3.47
N ARG A 103 6.79 -2.74 -3.22
CA ARG A 103 7.82 -3.54 -2.57
C ARG A 103 7.61 -3.69 -1.06
N SER A 104 7.01 -2.69 -0.40
CA SER A 104 6.73 -2.75 1.04
C SER A 104 5.47 -3.56 1.32
N TRP A 105 5.58 -4.46 2.30
CA TRP A 105 4.47 -5.27 2.78
C TRP A 105 3.27 -4.42 3.25
N TYR A 106 3.52 -3.32 3.95
CA TYR A 106 2.46 -2.44 4.48
C TYR A 106 1.49 -1.99 3.39
N PHE A 107 2.00 -1.50 2.26
CA PHE A 107 1.16 -1.00 1.17
C PHE A 107 0.39 -2.11 0.46
N SER A 108 1.01 -3.29 0.33
CA SER A 108 0.36 -4.47 -0.25
C SER A 108 -0.79 -4.96 0.62
N GLU A 109 -0.60 -4.98 1.94
CA GLU A 109 -1.60 -5.41 2.91
C GLU A 109 -2.77 -4.41 3.00
N PHE A 110 -2.47 -3.11 2.99
CA PHE A 110 -3.47 -2.04 2.88
C PHE A 110 -4.33 -2.22 1.62
N ALA A 111 -3.70 -2.42 0.46
CA ALA A 111 -4.41 -2.62 -0.80
C ALA A 111 -5.27 -3.90 -0.80
N SER A 112 -4.80 -4.95 -0.12
CA SER A 112 -5.56 -6.19 0.10
C SER A 112 -6.85 -5.92 0.88
N GLY A 113 -6.75 -5.26 2.04
CA GLY A 113 -7.90 -4.89 2.86
C GLY A 113 -8.89 -3.98 2.12
N ALA A 114 -8.39 -2.99 1.39
CA ALA A 114 -9.26 -2.14 0.59
C ALA A 114 -9.98 -2.90 -0.53
N SER A 115 -9.29 -3.85 -1.18
CA SER A 115 -9.85 -4.66 -2.26
C SER A 115 -10.94 -5.61 -1.76
N GLU A 116 -10.82 -6.12 -0.53
CA GLU A 116 -11.80 -6.99 0.12
C GLU A 116 -13.18 -6.32 0.24
N VAL A 117 -13.21 -5.00 0.43
CA VAL A 117 -14.44 -4.21 0.52
C VAL A 117 -14.91 -3.73 -0.85
N LEU A 118 -14.00 -3.17 -1.66
CA LEU A 118 -14.37 -2.52 -2.92
C LEU A 118 -14.84 -3.52 -3.98
N SER A 119 -14.19 -4.70 -4.07
CA SER A 119 -14.52 -5.68 -5.11
C SER A 119 -15.93 -6.26 -4.95
N PRO A 120 -16.38 -6.72 -3.76
CA PRO A 120 -17.77 -7.16 -3.56
C PRO A 120 -18.79 -6.02 -3.74
N ALA A 121 -18.41 -4.77 -3.46
CA ALA A 121 -19.25 -3.59 -3.72
C ALA A 121 -19.38 -3.27 -5.22
N GLY A 122 -18.74 -4.06 -6.08
CA GLY A 122 -18.81 -3.95 -7.54
C GLY A 122 -17.90 -2.88 -8.14
N PHE A 123 -16.89 -2.44 -7.41
CA PHE A 123 -15.83 -1.57 -7.93
C PHE A 123 -14.66 -2.41 -8.45
N ARG A 124 -14.09 -1.98 -9.55
CA ARG A 124 -12.78 -2.44 -9.99
C ARG A 124 -11.71 -1.67 -9.24
N VAL A 125 -10.77 -2.39 -8.66
CA VAL A 125 -9.59 -1.81 -8.03
C VAL A 125 -8.48 -1.69 -9.06
N GLU A 126 -7.91 -0.50 -9.18
CA GLU A 126 -6.73 -0.21 -9.99
C GLU A 126 -5.58 0.18 -9.06
N LEU A 127 -4.52 -0.63 -9.03
CA LEU A 127 -3.31 -0.28 -8.27
C LEU A 127 -2.47 0.67 -9.11
N ILE A 128 -2.16 1.83 -8.56
CA ILE A 128 -1.33 2.86 -9.16
C ILE A 128 -0.05 2.91 -8.33
N ASN A 129 0.96 2.17 -8.80
CA ASN A 129 2.28 2.20 -8.19
C ASN A 129 3.02 3.44 -8.70
N LEU A 130 3.43 4.30 -7.78
CA LEU A 130 4.19 5.49 -8.14
C LEU A 130 5.62 5.12 -8.51
N ASP A 131 6.11 3.95 -8.00
CA ASP A 131 7.47 3.44 -8.20
C ASP A 131 8.50 4.55 -8.06
N VAL A 132 8.30 5.33 -7.05
CA VAL A 132 9.11 6.52 -6.86
C VAL A 132 10.37 6.10 -6.16
N ASP A 133 11.46 6.18 -6.89
CA ASP A 133 12.74 6.45 -6.26
C ASP A 133 12.55 7.59 -5.26
N SER A 134 13.28 7.53 -4.20
CA SER A 134 13.25 8.46 -3.06
C SER A 134 13.01 9.94 -3.38
N ASP A 135 13.32 10.37 -4.61
CA ASP A 135 13.19 11.75 -5.06
C ASP A 135 11.76 12.20 -5.41
N PHE A 136 10.84 11.24 -5.56
CA PHE A 136 9.48 11.53 -6.04
C PHE A 136 8.47 11.85 -4.93
N LEU A 137 8.74 11.42 -3.71
CA LEU A 137 7.89 11.69 -2.56
C LEU A 137 8.11 13.09 -1.97
N ASP A 138 8.97 13.89 -2.61
CA ASP A 138 8.95 15.33 -2.41
C ASP A 138 7.63 15.88 -2.96
N VAL A 139 6.65 15.95 -2.05
CA VAL A 139 5.30 16.47 -2.32
C VAL A 139 5.33 17.92 -2.81
N GLU A 140 6.44 18.62 -2.55
CA GLU A 140 6.73 19.95 -3.12
C GLU A 140 7.04 19.88 -4.60
N SER A 141 7.34 18.69 -5.14
CA SER A 141 7.68 18.58 -6.54
C SER A 141 6.49 18.99 -7.43
N ALA A 142 6.77 19.80 -8.43
CA ALA A 142 5.79 20.14 -9.47
C ALA A 142 5.22 18.89 -10.15
N MET A 143 5.94 17.79 -10.10
CA MET A 143 5.59 16.50 -10.66
C MET A 143 4.53 15.79 -9.83
N PHE A 144 4.61 15.80 -8.49
CA PHE A 144 3.55 15.24 -7.64
C PHE A 144 2.24 16.00 -7.81
N ARG A 145 2.28 17.35 -7.79
CA ARG A 145 1.09 18.18 -8.05
C ARG A 145 0.48 17.92 -9.42
N LYS A 146 1.32 17.67 -10.44
CA LYS A 146 0.87 17.30 -11.78
C LYS A 146 0.19 15.94 -11.77
N LEU A 147 0.83 14.93 -11.13
CA LEU A 147 0.29 13.57 -11.00
C LEU A 147 -1.04 13.59 -10.23
N PHE A 148 -1.10 14.27 -9.11
CA PHE A 148 -2.33 14.40 -8.31
C PHE A 148 -3.47 15.01 -9.12
N ARG A 149 -3.21 16.07 -9.90
CA ARG A 149 -4.20 16.67 -10.79
C ARG A 149 -4.62 15.73 -11.93
N GLU A 150 -3.67 14.99 -12.50
CA GLU A 150 -3.98 14.03 -13.57
C GLU A 150 -4.81 12.86 -13.06
N LEU A 151 -4.50 12.33 -11.89
CA LEU A 151 -5.26 11.27 -11.24
C LEU A 151 -6.62 11.79 -10.77
N GLY A 152 -6.66 12.93 -10.08
CA GLY A 152 -7.87 13.57 -9.57
C GLY A 152 -8.82 14.12 -10.65
N ALA A 153 -8.38 14.21 -11.92
CA ALA A 153 -9.23 14.60 -13.04
C ALA A 153 -10.32 13.56 -13.39
N GLY A 154 -10.41 12.45 -12.66
CA GLY A 154 -11.46 11.43 -12.81
C GLY A 154 -11.45 10.68 -14.14
N ARG A 155 -10.33 10.63 -14.84
CA ARG A 155 -10.21 9.96 -16.14
C ARG A 155 -10.36 8.45 -16.00
N GLY A 156 -11.61 7.96 -16.06
CA GLY A 156 -11.92 6.54 -15.96
C GLY A 156 -11.85 5.97 -14.54
N ARG A 157 -11.89 6.83 -13.52
CA ARG A 157 -11.96 6.47 -12.10
C ARG A 157 -13.03 7.30 -11.41
N ASP A 158 -13.69 6.71 -10.42
CA ASP A 158 -14.73 7.37 -9.63
C ASP A 158 -14.18 7.89 -8.30
N ALA A 159 -13.03 7.35 -7.83
CA ALA A 159 -12.37 7.79 -6.61
C ALA A 159 -10.89 7.41 -6.58
N LEU A 160 -10.13 8.04 -5.66
CA LEU A 160 -8.74 7.74 -5.37
C LEU A 160 -8.55 7.50 -3.87
N LEU A 161 -7.85 6.43 -3.54
CA LEU A 161 -7.44 6.08 -2.20
C LEU A 161 -5.91 6.05 -2.13
N PHE A 162 -5.33 6.95 -1.36
CA PHE A 162 -3.89 7.02 -1.18
C PHE A 162 -3.48 6.21 0.06
N ALA A 163 -2.58 5.26 -0.12
CA ALA A 163 -1.91 4.57 0.98
C ALA A 163 -0.62 5.31 1.34
N GLY A 164 -0.49 5.68 2.61
CA GLY A 164 0.66 6.42 3.10
C GLY A 164 0.41 7.93 3.22
N THR A 165 1.43 8.63 3.65
CA THR A 165 1.34 10.06 3.96
C THR A 165 1.41 10.91 2.71
N ILE A 166 0.49 11.86 2.60
CA ILE A 166 0.57 12.97 1.66
C ILE A 166 0.71 14.24 2.52
N SER A 167 1.71 15.09 2.26
CA SER A 167 1.93 16.31 3.03
C SER A 167 0.75 17.29 2.91
N THR A 168 0.45 17.98 4.04
CA THR A 168 -0.76 18.77 4.22
C THR A 168 -0.73 20.15 3.57
N GLU A 169 0.42 20.79 3.52
CA GLU A 169 0.51 22.22 3.15
C GLU A 169 0.18 22.51 1.68
N GLN A 170 0.14 21.47 0.84
CA GLN A 170 0.02 21.65 -0.61
C GLN A 170 -1.17 20.93 -1.24
N THR A 171 -1.87 20.13 -0.46
CA THR A 171 -3.08 19.43 -0.93
C THR A 171 -4.35 20.28 -0.76
N GLU A 172 -4.33 21.33 0.05
CA GLU A 172 -5.50 22.21 0.22
C GLU A 172 -5.97 22.77 -1.13
N ASP A 173 -5.03 23.32 -1.93
CA ASP A 173 -5.34 23.77 -3.30
C ASP A 173 -5.61 22.64 -4.29
N SER A 174 -5.10 21.43 -4.02
CA SER A 174 -5.17 20.32 -4.97
C SER A 174 -6.36 19.39 -4.71
N SER A 175 -6.78 19.21 -3.45
CA SER A 175 -7.96 18.41 -3.10
C SER A 175 -9.26 19.08 -3.55
N ASP A 176 -9.36 20.41 -3.44
CA ASP A 176 -10.50 21.19 -3.92
C ASP A 176 -10.61 21.19 -5.46
N SER A 177 -9.51 20.94 -6.16
CA SER A 177 -9.48 20.80 -7.61
C SER A 177 -9.74 19.37 -8.13
N ALA A 178 -9.73 18.37 -7.26
CA ALA A 178 -10.02 16.99 -7.62
C ALA A 178 -11.51 16.84 -7.98
N ARG A 179 -11.77 16.20 -9.12
CA ARG A 179 -13.15 15.95 -9.60
C ARG A 179 -13.76 14.66 -9.05
N VAL A 180 -13.00 13.92 -8.26
CA VAL A 180 -13.38 12.66 -7.64
C VAL A 180 -13.03 12.69 -6.16
N PRO A 181 -13.77 11.96 -5.30
CA PRO A 181 -13.42 11.80 -3.89
C PRO A 181 -12.01 11.27 -3.73
N VAL A 182 -11.27 11.85 -2.79
CA VAL A 182 -9.92 11.45 -2.42
C VAL A 182 -9.89 11.15 -0.93
N LEU A 183 -9.35 10.00 -0.56
CA LEU A 183 -9.04 9.64 0.82
C LEU A 183 -7.55 9.30 0.95
N ALA A 184 -6.99 9.51 2.13
CA ALA A 184 -5.61 9.14 2.44
C ALA A 184 -5.56 8.26 3.69
N SER A 185 -4.51 7.43 3.78
CA SER A 185 -4.20 6.64 4.97
C SER A 185 -2.76 6.88 5.39
N GLY A 186 -2.51 6.99 6.70
CA GLY A 186 -1.16 7.07 7.25
C GLY A 186 -0.87 8.28 8.12
N SER A 187 -1.34 9.46 7.79
CA SER A 187 -1.20 10.67 8.62
C SER A 187 -2.44 11.53 8.53
N PRO A 188 -2.86 12.21 9.62
CA PRO A 188 -3.98 13.12 9.59
C PRO A 188 -3.66 14.29 8.66
N MET A 189 -4.48 14.45 7.62
CA MET A 189 -4.45 15.59 6.71
C MET A 189 -5.62 16.51 7.02
N THR A 190 -5.36 17.80 7.06
CA THR A 190 -6.39 18.82 7.41
C THR A 190 -7.47 18.95 6.34
N SER A 191 -7.17 18.65 5.09
CA SER A 191 -8.07 18.86 3.94
C SER A 191 -8.68 17.59 3.33
N VAL A 192 -8.17 16.40 3.69
CA VAL A 192 -8.65 15.12 3.14
C VAL A 192 -9.06 14.20 4.28
N SER A 193 -10.24 13.61 4.18
CA SER A 193 -10.67 12.55 5.11
C SER A 193 -9.71 11.37 5.03
N GLY A 194 -9.43 10.72 6.15
CA GLY A 194 -8.47 9.62 6.14
C GLY A 194 -8.53 8.74 7.36
N ILE A 195 -7.89 7.60 7.23
CA ILE A 195 -7.63 6.65 8.31
C ILE A 195 -6.16 6.83 8.72
N PHE A 196 -5.88 6.96 9.99
CA PHE A 196 -4.51 7.10 10.46
C PHE A 196 -4.26 6.32 11.75
N VAL A 197 -3.00 6.14 12.07
CA VAL A 197 -2.55 5.56 13.34
C VAL A 197 -1.70 6.56 14.09
N ASP A 198 -1.76 6.53 15.43
CA ASP A 198 -0.89 7.35 16.27
C ASP A 198 0.54 6.77 16.28
N ASN A 199 1.34 7.18 15.28
CA ASN A 199 2.73 6.75 15.17
C ASN A 199 3.59 7.22 16.36
N ARG A 200 3.26 8.38 16.95
CA ARG A 200 3.94 8.90 18.12
C ARG A 200 3.66 8.03 19.36
N ALA A 201 2.41 7.62 19.56
CA ALA A 201 2.08 6.67 20.61
C ALA A 201 2.80 5.32 20.43
N GLY A 202 2.91 4.84 19.18
CA GLY A 202 3.66 3.62 18.89
C GLY A 202 5.14 3.72 19.27
N GLY A 203 5.81 4.83 18.91
CA GLY A 203 7.19 5.09 19.33
C GLY A 203 7.35 5.17 20.84
N ARG A 204 6.39 5.82 21.53
CA ARG A 204 6.34 5.87 23.00
C ARG A 204 6.21 4.48 23.62
N MET A 205 5.32 3.62 23.12
CA MET A 205 5.14 2.26 23.62
C MET A 205 6.43 1.44 23.53
N VAL A 206 7.18 1.57 22.44
CA VAL A 206 8.49 0.91 22.29
C VAL A 206 9.47 1.45 23.35
N ALA A 207 9.55 2.76 23.54
CA ALA A 207 10.44 3.36 24.55
C ALA A 207 10.10 2.89 25.95
N GLU A 208 8.83 2.96 26.35
CA GLU A 208 8.35 2.51 27.67
C GLU A 208 8.72 1.04 27.91
N HIS A 209 8.53 0.18 26.90
CA HIS A 209 8.90 -1.23 26.99
C HIS A 209 10.41 -1.42 27.20
N LEU A 210 11.24 -0.82 26.35
CA LEU A 210 12.70 -0.96 26.44
C LEU A 210 13.25 -0.37 27.75
N LEU A 211 12.72 0.78 28.17
CA LEU A 211 13.09 1.39 29.46
C LEU A 211 12.69 0.50 30.64
N SER A 212 11.53 -0.17 30.59
CA SER A 212 11.08 -1.10 31.63
C SER A 212 11.99 -2.32 31.78
N LEU A 213 12.64 -2.74 30.68
CA LEU A 213 13.66 -3.78 30.66
C LEU A 213 15.03 -3.31 31.07
N GLY A 214 15.19 -2.03 31.38
CA GLY A 214 16.46 -1.45 31.87
C GLY A 214 17.38 -0.90 30.80
N HIS A 215 16.97 -0.94 29.50
CA HIS A 215 17.78 -0.34 28.43
C HIS A 215 17.86 1.18 28.59
N ARG A 216 19.06 1.72 28.39
CA ARG A 216 19.34 3.16 28.45
C ARG A 216 20.09 3.62 27.19
N ASP A 217 20.91 2.74 26.62
CA ASP A 217 21.55 2.94 25.34
C ASP A 217 20.71 2.28 24.25
N ILE A 218 19.96 3.12 23.53
CA ILE A 218 18.99 2.72 22.52
C ILE A 218 19.40 3.30 21.18
N GLY A 219 19.49 2.46 20.16
CA GLY A 219 19.69 2.86 18.77
C GLY A 219 18.39 2.94 18.01
N ILE A 220 18.44 3.58 16.84
CA ILE A 220 17.30 3.69 15.91
C ILE A 220 17.77 3.38 14.49
N PHE A 221 17.09 2.44 13.82
CA PHE A 221 17.11 2.35 12.36
C PHE A 221 15.94 3.16 11.83
N ASP A 222 16.27 4.40 11.47
CA ASP A 222 15.32 5.42 11.05
C ASP A 222 15.03 5.29 9.55
N GLY A 223 13.80 4.93 9.22
CA GLY A 223 13.37 4.74 7.83
C GLY A 223 13.34 6.02 6.98
N ARG A 224 13.75 7.16 7.56
CA ARG A 224 13.84 8.41 6.80
C ARG A 224 14.93 8.32 5.74
N MET A 225 14.58 8.69 4.55
CA MET A 225 15.56 8.84 3.48
C MET A 225 16.36 10.13 3.66
N SER A 226 17.68 10.03 3.54
CA SER A 226 18.61 11.16 3.72
C SER A 226 18.21 12.35 2.84
N GLY A 227 18.06 13.53 3.46
CA GLY A 227 17.77 14.79 2.78
C GLY A 227 16.30 15.18 2.63
N LYS A 228 15.32 14.38 3.13
CA LYS A 228 13.90 14.67 2.98
C LYS A 228 13.21 14.94 4.30
N ARG A 229 12.46 16.05 4.36
CA ARG A 229 11.83 16.55 5.59
C ARG A 229 10.38 16.14 5.82
N ASP A 230 9.71 15.48 4.86
CA ASP A 230 8.24 15.41 4.86
C ASP A 230 7.63 14.04 5.15
N TYR A 231 8.38 13.12 5.74
CA TYR A 231 7.81 11.87 6.25
C TYR A 231 7.40 11.99 7.72
N HIS A 232 6.33 12.73 7.99
CA HIS A 232 5.77 12.91 9.33
C HIS A 232 5.56 11.60 10.11
N VAL A 233 5.33 10.49 9.42
CA VAL A 233 5.15 9.17 10.05
C VAL A 233 6.43 8.70 10.75
N TRP A 234 7.59 8.80 10.05
CA TRP A 234 8.88 8.41 10.60
C TRP A 234 9.32 9.33 11.74
N ASP A 235 9.12 10.66 11.54
CA ASP A 235 9.39 11.65 12.57
C ASP A 235 8.56 11.38 13.82
N GLN A 236 7.26 11.09 13.68
CA GLN A 236 6.39 10.79 14.80
C GLN A 236 6.83 9.55 15.59
N ARG A 237 7.27 8.46 14.92
CA ARG A 237 7.82 7.27 15.59
C ARG A 237 9.08 7.61 16.36
N THR A 238 10.03 8.31 15.72
CA THR A 238 11.27 8.78 16.35
C THR A 238 10.99 9.73 17.51
N ASP A 239 10.11 10.71 17.34
CA ASP A 239 9.78 11.70 18.35
C ASP A 239 9.11 11.06 19.57
N GLY A 240 8.16 10.14 19.34
CA GLY A 240 7.52 9.40 20.41
C GLY A 240 8.53 8.61 21.27
N LEU A 241 9.47 7.94 20.61
CA LEU A 241 10.55 7.22 21.30
C LEU A 241 11.48 8.19 22.04
N ARG A 242 11.99 9.24 21.38
CA ARG A 242 12.97 10.18 21.96
C ARG A 242 12.41 10.96 23.14
N ASP A 243 11.19 11.45 23.02
CA ASP A 243 10.57 12.23 24.09
C ASP A 243 10.40 11.36 25.35
N THR A 244 9.96 10.12 25.19
CA THR A 244 9.79 9.19 26.32
C THR A 244 11.12 8.84 26.97
N VAL A 245 12.18 8.62 26.17
CA VAL A 245 13.55 8.38 26.71
C VAL A 245 14.06 9.62 27.45
N ARG A 246 13.78 10.82 26.93
CA ARG A 246 14.19 12.09 27.55
C ARG A 246 13.40 12.36 28.83
N GLU A 247 12.12 12.09 28.88
CA GLU A 247 11.27 12.18 30.08
C GLU A 247 11.78 11.25 31.21
N ALA A 248 12.36 10.11 30.82
CA ALA A 248 13.02 9.20 31.78
C ALA A 248 14.44 9.66 32.20
N GLY A 249 14.93 10.82 31.75
CA GLY A 249 16.21 11.41 32.10
C GLY A 249 17.40 10.91 31.27
N PHE A 250 17.16 10.31 30.11
CA PHE A 250 18.19 9.80 29.20
C PHE A 250 18.11 10.52 27.87
N ASP A 251 19.09 10.29 26.99
CA ASP A 251 19.04 10.77 25.61
C ASP A 251 19.53 9.68 24.62
N ILE A 252 19.08 9.74 23.41
CA ILE A 252 19.52 8.83 22.35
C ILE A 252 20.71 9.45 21.66
N ASP A 253 21.85 8.76 21.74
CA ASP A 253 23.06 9.20 21.04
C ASP A 253 22.80 9.27 19.54
N SER A 254 23.07 10.43 18.95
CA SER A 254 22.89 10.64 17.50
C SER A 254 23.74 9.67 16.66
N ARG A 255 24.83 9.15 17.20
CA ARG A 255 25.67 8.13 16.56
C ARG A 255 24.98 6.77 16.44
N ASN A 256 23.97 6.51 17.26
CA ASN A 256 23.15 5.29 17.24
C ASN A 256 21.87 5.45 16.40
N VAL A 257 21.71 6.61 15.73
CA VAL A 257 20.63 6.84 14.78
C VAL A 257 21.18 6.64 13.37
N VAL A 258 20.79 5.54 12.76
CA VAL A 258 21.24 5.16 11.42
C VAL A 258 20.08 5.30 10.45
N GLN A 259 20.34 5.85 9.27
CA GLN A 259 19.39 5.95 8.18
C GLN A 259 19.72 4.87 7.13
N PRO A 260 19.02 3.73 7.12
CA PRO A 260 19.36 2.62 6.24
C PRO A 260 19.13 2.91 4.75
N GLY A 261 18.37 3.94 4.41
CA GLY A 261 17.91 4.22 3.05
C GLY A 261 16.44 3.83 2.91
N ASP A 262 16.13 2.91 2.01
CA ASP A 262 14.79 2.32 1.92
C ASP A 262 14.49 1.45 3.16
N CYS A 263 13.22 1.08 3.34
CA CYS A 263 12.79 0.38 4.57
C CYS A 263 12.66 -1.14 4.37
N HIS A 264 13.49 -1.73 3.53
CA HIS A 264 13.47 -3.16 3.23
C HIS A 264 14.49 -3.96 4.05
N ALA A 265 14.37 -5.29 4.02
CA ALA A 265 15.26 -6.17 4.77
C ALA A 265 16.73 -6.04 4.34
N ASP A 266 17.00 -5.90 3.04
CA ASP A 266 18.36 -5.70 2.51
C ASP A 266 19.02 -4.44 3.10
N ASP A 267 18.23 -3.38 3.32
CA ASP A 267 18.73 -2.13 3.91
C ASP A 267 19.02 -2.29 5.40
N GLY A 268 18.18 -3.02 6.10
CA GLY A 268 18.40 -3.38 7.50
C GLY A 268 19.65 -4.25 7.70
N GLU A 269 19.86 -5.23 6.82
CA GLU A 269 21.05 -6.08 6.81
C GLU A 269 22.31 -5.25 6.56
N ARG A 270 22.29 -4.40 5.54
CA ARG A 270 23.40 -3.51 5.19
C ARG A 270 23.76 -2.58 6.33
N ALA A 271 22.75 -1.88 6.89
CA ALA A 271 22.95 -0.93 7.99
C ALA A 271 23.51 -1.59 9.24
N MET A 272 23.06 -2.80 9.58
CA MET A 272 23.59 -3.56 10.70
C MET A 272 25.03 -4.01 10.43
N ASN A 273 25.35 -4.47 9.24
CA ASN A 273 26.71 -4.83 8.88
C ASN A 273 27.68 -3.64 8.93
N GLU A 274 27.23 -2.45 8.49
CA GLU A 274 27.99 -1.20 8.60
C GLU A 274 28.23 -0.82 10.07
N LEU A 275 27.19 -0.95 10.91
CA LEU A 275 27.29 -0.69 12.35
C LEU A 275 28.29 -1.63 13.02
N LEU A 276 28.21 -2.92 12.72
CA LEU A 276 29.15 -3.95 13.22
C LEU A 276 30.60 -3.69 12.75
N ALA A 277 30.77 -3.34 11.48
CA ALA A 277 32.08 -3.05 10.89
C ALA A 277 32.71 -1.75 11.43
N SER A 278 31.92 -0.86 12.03
CA SER A 278 32.40 0.41 12.59
C SER A 278 33.32 0.24 13.79
N GLY A 279 33.34 -0.93 14.43
CA GLY A 279 34.11 -1.24 15.64
C GLY A 279 33.63 -0.50 16.91
N ARG A 280 32.49 0.18 16.85
CA ARG A 280 31.88 0.82 18.01
C ARG A 280 31.12 -0.21 18.85
N GLU A 281 30.96 0.10 20.14
CA GLU A 281 30.01 -0.64 20.98
C GLU A 281 28.61 -0.51 20.40
N LEU A 282 27.91 -1.64 20.35
CA LEU A 282 26.50 -1.64 19.96
C LEU A 282 25.65 -1.06 21.09
N PRO A 283 24.54 -0.38 20.75
CA PRO A 283 23.53 -0.06 21.75
C PRO A 283 22.97 -1.37 22.36
N THR A 284 22.41 -1.30 23.55
CA THR A 284 21.82 -2.50 24.19
C THR A 284 20.46 -2.89 23.59
N ALA A 285 19.78 -1.95 22.95
CA ALA A 285 18.54 -2.16 22.21
C ALA A 285 18.51 -1.32 20.94
N LEU A 286 17.79 -1.81 19.95
CA LEU A 286 17.58 -1.13 18.66
C LEU A 286 16.10 -1.08 18.34
N PHE A 287 15.59 0.11 18.02
CA PHE A 287 14.27 0.30 17.43
C PHE A 287 14.38 0.43 15.91
N CYS A 288 13.71 -0.44 15.18
CA CYS A 288 13.61 -0.38 13.73
C CYS A 288 12.25 0.19 13.33
N HIS A 289 12.23 1.17 12.44
CA HIS A 289 10.98 1.80 11.99
C HIS A 289 10.03 0.87 11.24
N THR A 290 10.52 -0.26 10.72
CA THR A 290 9.72 -1.32 10.11
C THR A 290 10.21 -2.70 10.54
N ASP A 291 9.31 -3.68 10.49
CA ASP A 291 9.67 -5.07 10.72
C ASP A 291 10.65 -5.59 9.66
N GLU A 292 10.51 -5.11 8.42
CA GLU A 292 11.43 -5.50 7.34
C GLU A 292 12.87 -5.08 7.65
N LEU A 293 13.10 -3.87 8.15
CA LEU A 293 14.43 -3.45 8.62
C LEU A 293 14.94 -4.35 9.75
N ALA A 294 14.08 -4.72 10.70
CA ALA A 294 14.45 -5.58 11.81
C ALA A 294 14.83 -6.99 11.33
N PHE A 295 14.14 -7.56 10.34
CA PHE A 295 14.51 -8.86 9.77
C PHE A 295 15.90 -8.84 9.16
N GLY A 296 16.24 -7.77 8.44
CA GLY A 296 17.58 -7.60 7.89
C GLY A 296 18.64 -7.46 8.99
N ALA A 297 18.37 -6.65 10.00
CA ALA A 297 19.26 -6.49 11.15
C ALA A 297 19.49 -7.83 11.89
N MET A 298 18.46 -8.63 12.10
CA MET A 298 18.54 -9.96 12.70
C MET A 298 19.37 -10.93 11.85
N ALA A 299 19.25 -10.86 10.53
CA ALA A 299 20.05 -11.68 9.61
C ALA A 299 21.55 -11.34 9.71
N ALA A 300 21.91 -10.05 9.75
CA ALA A 300 23.27 -9.59 9.91
C ALA A 300 23.86 -9.99 11.28
N LEU A 301 23.13 -9.80 12.38
CA LEU A 301 23.54 -10.23 13.72
C LEU A 301 23.87 -11.72 13.74
N ARG A 302 22.94 -12.55 13.22
CA ARG A 302 23.17 -14.00 13.15
C ARG A 302 24.41 -14.37 12.34
N SER A 303 24.65 -13.68 11.22
CA SER A 303 25.83 -13.91 10.37
C SER A 303 27.13 -13.52 11.09
N ALA A 304 27.08 -12.54 12.00
CA ALA A 304 28.20 -12.14 12.85
C ALA A 304 28.36 -13.00 14.11
N GLY A 305 27.50 -14.02 14.32
CA GLY A 305 27.53 -14.87 15.50
C GLY A 305 26.90 -14.22 16.74
N LEU A 306 26.21 -13.10 16.58
CA LEU A 306 25.49 -12.40 17.65
C LEU A 306 24.04 -12.87 17.73
N ARG A 307 23.47 -12.78 18.95
CA ARG A 307 22.14 -13.28 19.26
C ARG A 307 21.20 -12.13 19.65
N CYS A 308 20.03 -12.17 19.05
CA CYS A 308 18.90 -11.38 19.48
C CYS A 308 18.01 -12.29 20.37
N PRO A 309 17.65 -11.91 21.61
CA PRO A 309 17.90 -10.61 22.26
C PRO A 309 19.19 -10.52 23.10
N ASP A 310 19.97 -11.60 23.28
CA ASP A 310 21.03 -11.69 24.29
C ASP A 310 22.14 -10.65 24.13
N ASP A 311 22.56 -10.39 22.88
CA ASP A 311 23.62 -9.42 22.57
C ASP A 311 23.05 -8.06 22.13
N LEU A 312 21.84 -8.03 21.58
CA LEU A 312 21.11 -6.82 21.18
C LEU A 312 19.60 -7.10 21.19
N SER A 313 18.85 -6.35 22.00
CA SER A 313 17.40 -6.36 21.95
C SER A 313 16.88 -5.62 20.72
N LEU A 314 15.85 -6.16 20.03
CA LEU A 314 15.23 -5.55 18.86
C LEU A 314 13.73 -5.34 19.06
N ALA A 315 13.26 -4.14 18.79
CA ALA A 315 11.84 -3.82 18.66
C ALA A 315 11.59 -3.12 17.33
N ALA A 316 10.39 -3.30 16.75
CA ALA A 316 10.08 -2.76 15.44
C ALA A 316 8.64 -2.22 15.34
N PHE A 317 8.18 -2.00 14.12
CA PHE A 317 6.86 -1.47 13.82
C PHE A 317 6.31 -2.18 12.57
N ASP A 318 5.05 -2.50 12.53
CA ASP A 318 4.14 -2.97 11.46
C ASP A 318 3.32 -4.20 11.86
N ASP A 319 3.86 -5.12 12.66
CA ASP A 319 3.35 -6.46 12.93
C ASP A 319 3.17 -7.29 11.66
N HIS A 320 4.22 -7.29 10.83
CA HIS A 320 4.30 -8.14 9.65
C HIS A 320 4.03 -9.61 10.01
N PRO A 321 3.31 -10.42 9.21
CA PRO A 321 3.00 -11.83 9.54
C PRO A 321 4.22 -12.69 9.90
N MET A 322 5.39 -12.37 9.34
CA MET A 322 6.64 -13.06 9.66
C MET A 322 7.12 -12.78 11.08
N SER A 323 6.72 -11.65 11.70
CA SER A 323 7.21 -11.23 13.03
C SER A 323 6.90 -12.25 14.11
N ARG A 324 5.78 -12.93 14.03
CA ARG A 324 5.46 -14.04 14.95
C ARG A 324 6.41 -15.22 14.82
N TRP A 325 6.91 -15.51 13.62
CA TRP A 325 7.82 -16.64 13.38
C TRP A 325 9.25 -16.34 13.80
N TRP A 326 9.65 -15.07 13.70
CA TRP A 326 10.94 -14.56 14.16
C TRP A 326 10.93 -14.18 15.64
N GLY A 327 9.78 -14.21 16.29
CA GLY A 327 9.62 -13.76 17.66
C GLY A 327 9.83 -12.25 17.82
N LEU A 328 9.63 -11.46 16.76
CA LEU A 328 9.91 -10.02 16.78
C LEU A 328 8.87 -9.25 17.61
N THR A 329 9.35 -8.51 18.60
CA THR A 329 8.59 -7.50 19.35
C THR A 329 8.34 -6.32 18.44
N THR A 330 7.09 -5.95 18.22
CA THR A 330 6.72 -4.93 17.23
C THR A 330 5.41 -4.24 17.58
N VAL A 331 5.22 -3.04 17.06
CA VAL A 331 3.96 -2.30 17.17
C VAL A 331 3.06 -2.68 15.98
N SER A 332 1.88 -3.22 16.28
CA SER A 332 0.86 -3.43 15.24
C SER A 332 0.20 -2.12 14.89
N GLN A 333 0.20 -1.82 13.60
CA GLN A 333 -0.53 -0.68 13.03
C GLN A 333 -1.77 -1.11 12.24
N HIS A 334 -2.08 -2.41 12.22
CA HIS A 334 -3.28 -2.96 11.58
C HIS A 334 -3.43 -2.58 10.11
N ALA A 335 -2.39 -2.78 9.29
CA ALA A 335 -2.32 -2.35 7.89
C ALA A 335 -3.53 -2.80 7.06
N HIS A 336 -3.96 -4.05 7.21
CA HIS A 336 -5.16 -4.59 6.54
C HIS A 336 -6.44 -3.84 6.95
N GLU A 337 -6.64 -3.64 8.26
CA GLU A 337 -7.83 -2.95 8.77
C GLU A 337 -7.87 -1.48 8.33
N GLN A 338 -6.71 -0.81 8.23
CA GLN A 338 -6.65 0.52 7.64
C GLN A 338 -7.22 0.53 6.21
N GLY A 339 -6.85 -0.47 5.38
CA GLY A 339 -7.39 -0.64 4.04
C GLY A 339 -8.89 -0.87 4.03
N VAL A 340 -9.38 -1.77 4.89
CA VAL A 340 -10.81 -2.07 5.03
C VAL A 340 -11.61 -0.81 5.42
N ARG A 341 -11.17 -0.09 6.46
CA ARG A 341 -11.86 1.14 6.91
C ARG A 341 -11.82 2.23 5.85
N ALA A 342 -10.68 2.44 5.21
CA ALA A 342 -10.54 3.41 4.15
C ALA A 342 -11.48 3.12 2.97
N ALA A 343 -11.63 1.85 2.60
CA ALA A 343 -12.55 1.43 1.54
C ALA A 343 -14.03 1.63 1.94
N HIS A 344 -14.40 1.36 3.19
CA HIS A 344 -15.75 1.66 3.69
C HIS A 344 -16.04 3.15 3.69
N ALA A 345 -15.10 3.99 4.12
CA ALA A 345 -15.25 5.43 4.06
C ALA A 345 -15.40 5.92 2.61
N MET A 346 -14.63 5.33 1.69
CA MET A 346 -14.70 5.64 0.27
C MET A 346 -16.05 5.25 -0.36
N THR A 347 -16.56 4.05 -0.08
CA THR A 347 -17.87 3.62 -0.60
C THR A 347 -18.99 4.53 -0.11
N LYS A 348 -18.94 4.92 1.18
CA LYS A 348 -19.89 5.87 1.77
C LYS A 348 -19.83 7.25 1.08
N ALA A 349 -18.62 7.73 0.77
CA ALA A 349 -18.44 9.00 0.06
C ALA A 349 -18.99 8.97 -1.37
N LEU A 350 -18.82 7.84 -2.06
CA LEU A 350 -19.34 7.64 -3.41
C LEU A 350 -20.87 7.55 -3.45
N ASP A 351 -21.50 6.88 -2.48
CA ASP A 351 -22.97 6.76 -2.38
C ASP A 351 -23.64 8.12 -2.09
N ALA A 352 -22.96 8.99 -1.37
CA ALA A 352 -23.44 10.33 -1.04
C ALA A 352 -23.19 11.39 -2.15
N ASN A 353 -22.82 10.98 -3.37
CA ASN A 353 -22.45 11.88 -4.48
C ASN A 353 -21.35 12.89 -4.12
N GLY A 354 -20.42 12.49 -3.29
CA GLY A 354 -19.32 13.34 -2.82
C GLY A 354 -19.67 14.32 -1.70
N ASN A 355 -20.95 14.49 -1.35
CA ASN A 355 -21.41 15.43 -0.31
C ASN A 355 -21.46 14.83 1.10
N GLY A 356 -21.15 13.56 1.27
CA GLY A 356 -21.35 12.84 2.54
C GLY A 356 -20.09 12.38 3.26
N ALA A 357 -18.93 12.72 2.80
CA ALA A 357 -17.71 12.48 3.55
C ALA A 357 -17.64 13.49 4.71
N GLU A 358 -18.17 13.12 5.88
CA GLU A 358 -17.78 13.80 7.11
C GLU A 358 -16.26 13.78 7.17
N ARG A 359 -15.65 14.96 7.18
CA ARG A 359 -14.20 15.15 7.29
C ARG A 359 -13.73 14.87 8.72
N GLN A 360 -14.06 13.70 9.26
CA GLN A 360 -13.54 13.27 10.55
C GLN A 360 -12.45 12.23 10.29
N PRO A 361 -11.24 12.50 10.77
CA PRO A 361 -10.17 11.51 10.76
C PRO A 361 -10.59 10.33 11.65
N ASP A 362 -10.45 9.10 11.15
CA ASP A 362 -10.68 7.88 11.91
C ASP A 362 -9.32 7.34 12.37
N GLU A 363 -9.08 7.38 13.67
CA GLU A 363 -7.84 6.93 14.29
C GLU A 363 -7.93 5.47 14.69
N LEU A 364 -7.02 4.66 14.14
CA LEU A 364 -6.76 3.30 14.60
C LEU A 364 -5.71 3.31 15.71
N ARG A 365 -6.03 2.69 16.83
CA ARG A 365 -5.09 2.51 17.92
C ARG A 365 -4.00 1.52 17.52
N VAL A 366 -2.77 1.85 17.85
CA VAL A 366 -1.63 0.95 17.74
C VAL A 366 -1.49 0.10 19.01
N GLU A 367 -0.87 -1.06 18.89
CA GLU A 367 -0.66 -2.00 19.99
C GLU A 367 0.76 -2.56 19.94
N LEU A 368 1.48 -2.55 21.08
CA LEU A 368 2.79 -3.20 21.18
C LEU A 368 2.59 -4.70 21.45
N ILE A 369 3.09 -5.52 20.56
CA ILE A 369 3.06 -6.98 20.66
C ILE A 369 4.45 -7.46 21.09
N VAL A 370 4.59 -7.74 22.38
CA VAL A 370 5.85 -8.21 22.97
C VAL A 370 6.04 -9.68 22.62
N ARG A 371 7.23 -10.00 22.10
CA ARG A 371 7.66 -11.36 21.76
C ARG A 371 9.07 -11.65 22.30
N GLY A 372 9.87 -12.41 21.58
CA GLY A 372 11.15 -12.95 22.06
C GLY A 372 12.39 -12.14 21.70
N THR A 373 12.31 -11.03 20.96
CA THR A 373 13.48 -10.26 20.53
C THR A 373 13.88 -9.14 21.50
N THR A 374 13.23 -9.03 22.65
CA THR A 374 13.58 -8.09 23.71
C THR A 374 13.77 -8.83 25.03
N ALA A 375 14.82 -8.50 25.77
CA ALA A 375 15.16 -9.07 27.08
C ALA A 375 15.67 -7.96 28.03
N PRO A 376 15.82 -8.23 29.33
CA PRO A 376 16.45 -7.26 30.25
C PRO A 376 17.83 -6.83 29.77
N ALA A 377 18.12 -5.54 29.92
CA ALA A 377 19.40 -4.98 29.53
C ALA A 377 20.55 -5.72 30.21
N PRO A 378 21.71 -5.89 29.55
CA PRO A 378 22.94 -6.39 30.21
C PRO A 378 23.27 -5.56 31.41
N ARG A 379 23.79 -6.23 32.47
CA ARG A 379 24.20 -5.56 33.72
C ARG A 379 25.52 -4.84 33.57
#